data_d96aca198bba2c1fe58de87dd7794b2d
#
_entry.id   d96aca198bba2c1fe58de87dd7794b2d
#
_cell.length_a   1.000
_cell.length_b   1.000
_cell.length_c   1.000
_cell.angle_alpha   90.00
_cell.angle_beta   90.00
_cell.angle_gamma   90.00
#
_symmetry.space_group_name_H-M   'P 1'
#
loop_
_entity.id
_entity.type
_entity.pdbx_description
1 polymer ?
#
loop_
_entity_poly.entity_id
_entity_poly.type
_entity_poly.pdbx_seq_one_letter_code
_entity_poly.pdbx_strand_id
1 'polypeptide(L)'
;PTAWLYSSLVKKEQNQINEAVSDLQNSQRLNDNRGLFRSRNLLDQDQAIRAANLASIYRDAGMTDLSRREASRAVDYDITIPSAHLFLANSYDTLRDPKQINLRYETPWASELFLANRLAPVGAAPLSQNISQHEYSRLFERSGFGLSSNTEYTSNGDWQQTASQYGTFDDFSYSIDVDY
;
A
#
# COMPACT_ATOMS: atom_id res chain seq x y z
N PRO A 1 -6.69 18.53 -4.86
CA PRO A 1 -6.18 17.43 -3.99
C PRO A 1 -5.17 16.54 -4.71
N THR A 2 -5.41 16.11 -5.94
CA THR A 2 -4.54 15.17 -6.69
C THR A 2 -3.11 15.67 -6.88
N ALA A 3 -2.91 16.96 -7.20
CA ALA A 3 -1.57 17.54 -7.36
C ALA A 3 -0.76 17.44 -6.05
N TRP A 4 -1.40 17.69 -4.91
CA TRP A 4 -0.77 17.54 -3.60
C TRP A 4 -0.41 16.10 -3.26
N LEU A 5 -1.22 15.12 -3.69
CA LEU A 5 -0.90 13.70 -3.55
C LEU A 5 0.38 13.36 -4.30
N TYR A 6 0.47 13.70 -5.58
CA TYR A 6 1.68 13.41 -6.37
C TYR A 6 2.91 14.20 -5.88
N SER A 7 2.73 15.45 -5.44
CA SER A 7 3.81 16.22 -4.82
C SER A 7 4.37 15.51 -3.58
N SER A 8 3.49 14.97 -2.73
CA SER A 8 3.91 14.23 -1.55
C SER A 8 4.71 12.96 -1.88
N LEU A 9 4.31 12.23 -2.93
CA LEU A 9 5.04 11.04 -3.36
C LEU A 9 6.44 11.39 -3.88
N VAL A 10 6.57 12.45 -4.70
CA VAL A 10 7.87 12.92 -5.17
C VAL A 10 8.76 13.36 -4.01
N LYS A 11 8.21 14.10 -3.05
CA LYS A 11 8.96 14.56 -1.87
C LYS A 11 9.38 13.39 -0.96
N LYS A 12 8.55 12.35 -0.85
CA LYS A 12 8.90 11.10 -0.18
C LYS A 12 10.16 10.48 -0.80
N GLU A 13 10.20 10.33 -2.12
CA GLU A 13 11.37 9.78 -2.84
C GLU A 13 12.62 10.66 -2.67
N GLN A 14 12.44 11.97 -2.45
CA GLN A 14 13.51 12.91 -2.15
C GLN A 14 13.90 12.94 -0.66
N ASN A 15 13.32 12.08 0.18
CA ASN A 15 13.50 12.04 1.63
C ASN A 15 13.09 13.34 2.34
N GLN A 16 12.19 14.12 1.75
CA GLN A 16 11.61 15.34 2.35
C GLN A 16 10.33 14.99 3.10
N ILE A 17 10.46 14.23 4.18
CA ILE A 17 9.34 13.60 4.87
C ILE A 17 8.33 14.63 5.41
N ASN A 18 8.78 15.72 6.04
CA ASN A 18 7.91 16.72 6.63
C ASN A 18 7.04 17.42 5.57
N GLU A 19 7.63 17.77 4.45
CA GLU A 19 6.94 18.37 3.32
C GLU A 19 5.98 17.38 2.66
N ALA A 20 6.40 16.12 2.54
CA ALA A 20 5.55 15.05 2.01
C ALA A 20 4.29 14.84 2.88
N VAL A 21 4.44 14.80 4.20
CA VAL A 21 3.32 14.72 5.15
C VAL A 21 2.40 15.93 5.03
N SER A 22 2.96 17.15 5.00
CA SER A 22 2.19 18.38 4.87
C SER A 22 1.36 18.41 3.58
N ASP A 23 1.98 18.05 2.45
CA ASP A 23 1.31 18.01 1.15
C ASP A 23 0.18 16.97 1.14
N LEU A 24 0.41 15.81 1.73
CA LEU A 24 -0.60 14.75 1.76
C LEU A 24 -1.77 15.10 2.69
N GLN A 25 -1.51 15.73 3.84
CA GLN A 25 -2.56 16.25 4.72
C GLN A 25 -3.38 17.35 4.02
N ASN A 26 -2.75 18.22 3.24
CA ASN A 26 -3.46 19.19 2.40
C ASN A 26 -4.32 18.47 1.33
N SER A 27 -3.81 17.41 0.73
CA SER A 27 -4.57 16.59 -0.21
C SER A 27 -5.82 15.99 0.44
N GLN A 28 -5.70 15.46 1.66
CA GLN A 28 -6.83 14.91 2.43
C GLN A 28 -7.87 16.00 2.73
N ARG A 29 -7.43 17.13 3.28
CA ARG A 29 -8.32 18.26 3.64
C ARG A 29 -9.10 18.80 2.45
N LEU A 30 -8.51 18.80 1.27
CA LEU A 30 -9.13 19.32 0.04
C LEU A 30 -9.96 18.26 -0.70
N ASN A 31 -10.04 17.04 -0.19
CA ASN A 31 -10.75 15.96 -0.87
C ASN A 31 -12.24 16.28 -1.01
N ASP A 32 -12.87 16.75 0.05
CA ASP A 32 -14.32 17.01 0.08
C ASP A 32 -14.76 18.13 -0.88
N ASN A 33 -13.84 19.01 -1.27
CA ASN A 33 -14.09 20.02 -2.30
C ASN A 33 -14.42 19.41 -3.68
N ARG A 34 -14.17 18.12 -3.87
CA ARG A 34 -14.54 17.38 -5.09
C ARG A 34 -15.97 16.85 -5.06
N GLY A 35 -16.69 16.99 -3.94
CA GLY A 35 -18.05 16.48 -3.75
C GLY A 35 -19.07 17.02 -4.76
N LEU A 36 -18.76 18.13 -5.41
CA LEU A 36 -19.59 18.67 -6.50
C LEU A 36 -19.55 17.80 -7.77
N PHE A 37 -18.49 17.04 -7.98
CA PHE A 37 -18.22 16.28 -9.21
C PHE A 37 -18.03 14.78 -8.97
N ARG A 38 -18.06 14.33 -7.71
CA ARG A 38 -17.82 12.94 -7.33
C ARG A 38 -18.88 12.43 -6.35
N SER A 39 -19.27 11.18 -6.51
CA SER A 39 -20.12 10.48 -5.55
C SER A 39 -19.40 10.31 -4.19
N ARG A 40 -20.17 10.08 -3.13
CA ARG A 40 -19.63 9.85 -1.79
C ARG A 40 -18.64 8.67 -1.76
N ASN A 41 -19.01 7.55 -2.37
CA ASN A 41 -18.14 6.37 -2.43
C ASN A 41 -16.77 6.66 -3.08
N LEU A 42 -16.73 7.46 -4.14
CA LEU A 42 -15.48 7.86 -4.77
C LEU A 42 -14.66 8.82 -3.91
N LEU A 43 -15.29 9.63 -3.07
CA LEU A 43 -14.59 10.48 -2.11
C LEU A 43 -13.98 9.65 -0.98
N ASP A 44 -14.71 8.67 -0.47
CA ASP A 44 -14.24 7.77 0.57
C ASP A 44 -13.07 6.91 0.04
N GLN A 45 -13.16 6.42 -1.18
CA GLN A 45 -12.07 5.76 -1.88
C GLN A 45 -10.84 6.65 -2.04
N ASP A 46 -11.02 7.89 -2.47
CA ASP A 46 -9.94 8.88 -2.55
C ASP A 46 -9.30 9.14 -1.17
N GLN A 47 -10.08 9.17 -0.09
CA GLN A 47 -9.58 9.33 1.28
C GLN A 47 -8.79 8.10 1.75
N ALA A 48 -9.28 6.90 1.45
CA ALA A 48 -8.59 5.66 1.78
C ALA A 48 -7.20 5.60 1.11
N ILE A 49 -7.12 5.95 -0.17
CA ILE A 49 -5.84 6.00 -0.90
C ILE A 49 -4.86 7.00 -0.26
N ARG A 50 -5.34 8.18 0.13
CA ARG A 50 -4.49 9.20 0.76
C ARG A 50 -4.02 8.77 2.14
N ALA A 51 -4.89 8.18 2.95
CA ALA A 51 -4.54 7.67 4.26
C ALA A 51 -3.52 6.51 4.16
N ALA A 52 -3.70 5.60 3.19
CA ALA A 52 -2.76 4.52 2.91
C ALA A 52 -1.36 5.05 2.52
N ASN A 53 -1.31 6.06 1.64
CA ASN A 53 -0.03 6.69 1.27
C ASN A 53 0.61 7.42 2.45
N LEU A 54 -0.18 8.07 3.31
CA LEU A 54 0.32 8.71 4.53
C LEU A 54 0.90 7.69 5.50
N ALA A 55 0.24 6.55 5.66
CA ALA A 55 0.76 5.43 6.43
C ALA A 55 2.12 4.94 5.91
N SER A 56 2.28 4.83 4.58
CA SER A 56 3.56 4.48 3.96
C SER A 56 4.66 5.51 4.27
N ILE A 57 4.35 6.80 4.17
CA ILE A 57 5.33 7.86 4.50
C ILE A 57 5.76 7.79 5.98
N TYR A 58 4.80 7.60 6.89
CA TYR A 58 5.11 7.44 8.32
C TYR A 58 5.93 6.19 8.62
N ARG A 59 5.66 5.08 7.93
CA ARG A 59 6.45 3.85 8.05
C ARG A 59 7.91 4.10 7.66
N ASP A 60 8.13 4.69 6.49
CA ASP A 60 9.46 4.95 5.96
C ASP A 60 10.23 5.97 6.82
N ALA A 61 9.51 6.82 7.54
CA ALA A 61 10.07 7.72 8.56
C ALA A 61 10.31 7.05 9.94
N GLY A 62 10.01 5.75 10.09
CA GLY A 62 10.14 5.03 11.36
C GLY A 62 9.03 5.33 12.39
N MET A 63 7.98 6.03 11.98
CA MET A 63 6.85 6.41 12.86
C MET A 63 5.77 5.31 12.84
N THR A 64 6.10 4.13 13.36
CA THR A 64 5.30 2.90 13.24
C THR A 64 3.88 3.02 13.78
N ASP A 65 3.68 3.66 14.92
CA ASP A 65 2.35 3.85 15.52
C ASP A 65 1.45 4.77 14.67
N LEU A 66 2.03 5.84 14.11
CA LEU A 66 1.29 6.74 13.21
C LEU A 66 0.97 6.02 11.91
N SER A 67 1.91 5.26 11.36
CA SER A 67 1.71 4.43 10.18
C SER A 67 0.52 3.48 10.37
N ARG A 68 0.52 2.71 11.44
CA ARG A 68 -0.58 1.78 11.75
C ARG A 68 -1.93 2.50 11.88
N ARG A 69 -1.96 3.65 12.55
CA ARG A 69 -3.20 4.42 12.75
C ARG A 69 -3.77 4.96 11.44
N GLU A 70 -2.93 5.49 10.56
CA GLU A 70 -3.38 5.98 9.26
C GLU A 70 -3.74 4.83 8.31
N ALA A 71 -3.04 3.69 8.38
CA ALA A 71 -3.42 2.50 7.63
C ALA A 71 -4.78 1.94 8.07
N SER A 72 -5.06 1.89 9.39
CA SER A 72 -6.40 1.51 9.88
C SER A 72 -7.48 2.47 9.39
N ARG A 73 -7.22 3.78 9.39
CA ARG A 73 -8.17 4.75 8.83
C ARG A 73 -8.42 4.56 7.34
N ALA A 74 -7.40 4.15 6.59
CA ALA A 74 -7.57 3.85 5.17
C ALA A 74 -8.59 2.73 4.95
N VAL A 75 -8.53 1.66 5.76
CA VAL A 75 -9.50 0.56 5.74
C VAL A 75 -10.89 1.03 6.21
N ASP A 76 -10.96 1.89 7.23
CA ASP A 76 -12.23 2.44 7.72
C ASP A 76 -12.95 3.31 6.67
N TYR A 77 -12.19 4.03 5.83
CA TYR A 77 -12.78 4.81 4.73
C TYR A 77 -13.35 3.93 3.63
N ASP A 78 -12.65 2.88 3.25
CA ASP A 78 -13.13 1.94 2.25
C ASP A 78 -12.48 0.55 2.42
N ILE A 79 -13.25 -0.36 2.97
CA ILE A 79 -12.84 -1.76 3.20
C ILE A 79 -12.64 -2.55 1.89
N THR A 80 -13.13 -2.06 0.75
CA THR A 80 -13.02 -2.77 -0.52
C THR A 80 -11.69 -2.54 -1.25
N ILE A 81 -10.85 -1.65 -0.72
CA ILE A 81 -9.60 -1.27 -1.33
C ILE A 81 -8.47 -2.23 -0.92
N PRO A 82 -7.94 -3.05 -1.85
CA PRO A 82 -6.88 -4.01 -1.53
C PRO A 82 -5.59 -3.34 -1.02
N SER A 83 -5.24 -2.17 -1.54
CA SER A 83 -4.03 -1.45 -1.09
C SER A 83 -4.14 -0.93 0.34
N ALA A 84 -5.34 -0.57 0.83
CA ALA A 84 -5.53 -0.17 2.22
C ALA A 84 -5.17 -1.31 3.18
N HIS A 85 -5.67 -2.52 2.91
CA HIS A 85 -5.35 -3.72 3.66
C HIS A 85 -3.87 -4.09 3.56
N LEU A 86 -3.27 -3.95 2.39
CA LEU A 86 -1.85 -4.21 2.19
C LEU A 86 -0.98 -3.27 3.04
N PHE A 87 -1.26 -1.97 3.03
CA PHE A 87 -0.53 -1.02 3.86
C PHE A 87 -0.75 -1.25 5.36
N LEU A 88 -1.94 -1.69 5.75
CA LEU A 88 -2.21 -2.08 7.14
C LEU A 88 -1.42 -3.34 7.53
N ALA A 89 -1.40 -4.36 6.66
CA ALA A 89 -0.57 -5.54 6.86
C ALA A 89 0.91 -5.17 7.05
N ASN A 90 1.45 -4.34 6.17
CA ASN A 90 2.83 -3.87 6.26
C ASN A 90 3.11 -3.10 7.56
N SER A 91 2.14 -2.32 8.04
CA SER A 91 2.27 -1.60 9.31
C SER A 91 2.29 -2.55 10.51
N TYR A 92 1.59 -3.68 10.45
CA TYR A 92 1.67 -4.74 11.46
C TYR A 92 2.97 -5.53 11.36
N ASP A 93 3.49 -5.74 10.16
CA ASP A 93 4.75 -6.45 9.96
C ASP A 93 5.93 -5.72 10.61
N THR A 94 5.99 -4.40 10.50
CA THR A 94 7.03 -3.58 11.16
C THR A 94 6.98 -3.64 12.69
N LEU A 95 5.86 -4.06 13.28
CA LEU A 95 5.70 -4.23 14.72
C LEU A 95 5.98 -5.68 15.16
N ARG A 96 6.19 -6.58 14.22
CA ARG A 96 6.45 -7.98 14.49
C ARG A 96 7.87 -8.17 15.01
N ASP A 97 8.04 -8.97 16.06
CA ASP A 97 9.36 -9.39 16.51
C ASP A 97 9.94 -10.41 15.51
N PRO A 98 11.03 -10.10 14.79
CA PRO A 98 11.61 -11.00 13.80
C PRO A 98 12.16 -12.29 14.42
N LYS A 99 12.38 -12.33 15.75
CA LYS A 99 12.85 -13.51 16.48
C LYS A 99 11.73 -14.49 16.85
N GLN A 100 10.47 -14.09 16.71
CA GLN A 100 9.33 -14.93 17.00
C GLN A 100 8.78 -15.55 15.71
N ILE A 101 8.96 -16.84 15.55
CA ILE A 101 8.30 -17.59 14.49
C ILE A 101 6.82 -17.75 14.86
N ASN A 102 5.97 -16.94 14.22
CA ASN A 102 4.54 -17.10 14.35
C ASN A 102 4.06 -18.27 13.51
N LEU A 103 3.89 -19.42 14.15
CA LEU A 103 3.30 -20.62 13.54
C LEU A 103 1.78 -20.50 13.30
N ARG A 104 1.16 -19.40 13.72
CA ARG A 104 -0.28 -19.17 13.58
C ARG A 104 -0.55 -18.22 12.44
N TYR A 105 -1.39 -18.64 11.50
CA TYR A 105 -1.93 -17.80 10.44
C TYR A 105 -2.93 -16.73 10.94
N GLU A 106 -3.29 -16.78 12.22
CA GLU A 106 -4.26 -15.86 12.86
C GLU A 106 -3.58 -14.61 13.44
N THR A 107 -2.64 -14.04 12.72
CA THR A 107 -2.03 -12.75 13.09
C THR A 107 -2.74 -11.61 12.38
N PRO A 108 -2.83 -10.41 12.96
CA PRO A 108 -3.39 -9.25 12.27
C PRO A 108 -2.72 -8.99 10.92
N TRP A 109 -1.41 -9.17 10.85
CA TRP A 109 -0.66 -9.08 9.60
C TRP A 109 -1.16 -10.06 8.53
N ALA A 110 -1.24 -11.35 8.86
CA ALA A 110 -1.68 -12.38 7.91
C ALA A 110 -3.13 -12.16 7.47
N SER A 111 -4.01 -11.79 8.40
CA SER A 111 -5.41 -11.49 8.13
C SER A 111 -5.56 -10.35 7.11
N GLU A 112 -4.87 -9.25 7.32
CA GLU A 112 -4.93 -8.10 6.41
C GLU A 112 -4.29 -8.41 5.05
N LEU A 113 -3.20 -9.18 5.02
CA LEU A 113 -2.58 -9.64 3.78
C LEU A 113 -3.52 -10.55 2.97
N PHE A 114 -4.23 -11.46 3.64
CA PHE A 114 -5.25 -12.29 3.00
C PHE A 114 -6.39 -11.45 2.40
N LEU A 115 -6.86 -10.45 3.12
CA LEU A 115 -7.90 -9.54 2.60
C LEU A 115 -7.40 -8.76 1.40
N ALA A 116 -6.18 -8.23 1.45
CA ALA A 116 -5.57 -7.54 0.31
C ALA A 116 -5.54 -8.44 -0.94
N ASN A 117 -5.07 -9.68 -0.78
CA ASN A 117 -5.00 -10.64 -1.89
C ASN A 117 -6.38 -11.05 -2.43
N ARG A 118 -7.37 -11.16 -1.56
CA ARG A 118 -8.75 -11.53 -1.95
C ARG A 118 -9.48 -10.41 -2.68
N LEU A 119 -9.21 -9.18 -2.31
CA LEU A 119 -9.82 -7.99 -2.90
C LEU A 119 -9.07 -7.53 -4.16
N ALA A 120 -7.84 -8.00 -4.36
CA ALA A 120 -7.05 -7.65 -5.53
C ALA A 120 -7.77 -8.08 -6.82
N PRO A 121 -7.76 -7.24 -7.87
CA PRO A 121 -8.31 -7.62 -9.16
C PRO A 121 -7.64 -8.88 -9.71
N VAL A 122 -8.40 -9.67 -10.47
CA VAL A 122 -7.87 -10.87 -11.13
C VAL A 122 -6.70 -10.47 -12.03
N GLY A 123 -5.56 -11.13 -11.86
CA GLY A 123 -4.31 -10.80 -12.56
C GLY A 123 -3.43 -9.77 -11.87
N ALA A 124 -3.87 -9.24 -10.75
CA ALA A 124 -3.04 -8.50 -9.84
C ALA A 124 -2.35 -9.49 -8.92
N ALA A 125 -1.18 -9.89 -9.26
CA ALA A 125 -0.28 -10.58 -8.35
C ALA A 125 0.00 -9.74 -7.10
N PRO A 126 0.57 -10.30 -6.06
CA PRO A 126 0.79 -9.61 -4.82
C PRO A 126 1.39 -8.26 -5.08
N LEU A 127 0.67 -7.32 -4.59
CA LEU A 127 0.90 -5.92 -4.77
C LEU A 127 2.28 -5.60 -4.23
N SER A 128 3.13 -5.07 -5.07
CA SER A 128 4.34 -4.42 -4.56
C SER A 128 3.93 -3.45 -3.45
N GLN A 129 4.60 -3.56 -2.32
CA GLN A 129 4.36 -2.72 -1.13
C GLN A 129 4.42 -1.21 -1.41
N ASN A 130 4.91 -0.83 -2.58
CA ASN A 130 5.16 0.56 -2.97
C ASN A 130 4.22 1.08 -4.09
N ILE A 131 3.28 0.28 -4.56
CA ILE A 131 2.38 0.68 -5.65
C ILE A 131 1.13 1.34 -5.07
N SER A 132 0.85 2.58 -5.48
CA SER A 132 -0.41 3.24 -5.16
C SER A 132 -1.55 2.61 -5.96
N GLN A 133 -2.77 2.61 -5.42
CA GLN A 133 -3.92 2.02 -6.11
C GLN A 133 -4.23 2.67 -7.46
N HIS A 134 -3.86 3.92 -7.67
CA HIS A 134 -4.00 4.58 -8.97
C HIS A 134 -3.09 4.00 -10.05
N GLU A 135 -1.90 3.57 -9.69
CA GLU A 135 -0.97 2.90 -10.59
C GLU A 135 -1.41 1.46 -10.83
N TYR A 136 -1.95 0.85 -9.80
CA TYR A 136 -2.40 -0.51 -9.79
C TYR A 136 -3.54 -0.78 -10.79
N SER A 137 -4.58 0.04 -10.82
CA SER A 137 -5.71 -0.14 -11.73
C SER A 137 -5.33 -0.03 -13.21
N ARG A 138 -4.24 0.63 -13.53
CA ARG A 138 -3.74 0.76 -14.92
C ARG A 138 -2.80 -0.37 -15.34
N LEU A 139 -2.08 -0.97 -14.40
CA LEU A 139 -1.12 -2.04 -14.68
C LEU A 139 -1.80 -3.35 -15.12
N PHE A 140 -3.05 -3.58 -14.69
CA PHE A 140 -3.74 -4.85 -14.86
C PHE A 140 -4.88 -4.84 -15.88
N GLU A 141 -5.12 -3.72 -16.54
CA GLU A 141 -6.11 -3.62 -17.61
C GLU A 141 -5.62 -4.17 -18.96
N ARG A 142 -4.35 -4.56 -19.07
CA ARG A 142 -3.76 -5.05 -20.34
C ARG A 142 -3.05 -6.36 -20.13
N SER A 143 -3.14 -7.21 -21.17
CA SER A 143 -2.27 -8.40 -21.25
C SER A 143 -0.80 -7.97 -21.17
N GLY A 144 -0.06 -8.61 -20.29
CA GLY A 144 1.34 -8.28 -20.06
C GLY A 144 1.91 -9.09 -18.91
N PHE A 145 3.20 -8.89 -18.67
CA PHE A 145 3.82 -9.46 -17.50
C PHE A 145 4.57 -8.39 -16.71
N GLY A 146 4.65 -8.55 -15.40
CA GLY A 146 5.38 -7.66 -14.52
C GLY A 146 6.28 -8.44 -13.57
N LEU A 147 7.35 -7.81 -13.15
CA LEU A 147 8.25 -8.27 -12.11
C LEU A 147 8.44 -7.16 -11.09
N SER A 148 8.26 -7.48 -9.84
CA SER A 148 8.55 -6.62 -8.71
C SER A 148 9.57 -7.32 -7.83
N SER A 149 10.63 -6.63 -7.43
CA SER A 149 11.64 -7.15 -6.51
C SER A 149 12.03 -6.07 -5.53
N ASN A 150 12.00 -6.42 -4.26
CA ASN A 150 12.47 -5.55 -3.19
C ASN A 150 13.55 -6.29 -2.40
N THR A 151 14.68 -5.63 -2.19
CA THR A 151 15.77 -6.15 -1.36
C THR A 151 16.02 -5.17 -0.26
N GLU A 152 15.88 -5.60 0.96
CA GLU A 152 16.15 -4.81 2.16
C GLU A 152 17.40 -5.36 2.86
N TYR A 153 18.34 -4.49 3.11
CA TYR A 153 19.56 -4.81 3.86
C TYR A 153 19.61 -4.00 5.13
N THR A 154 19.74 -4.68 6.25
CA THR A 154 19.81 -4.03 7.56
C THR A 154 21.25 -3.90 8.03
N SER A 155 21.55 -2.88 8.84
CA SER A 155 22.89 -2.57 9.32
C SER A 155 23.53 -3.66 10.20
N ASN A 156 22.74 -4.61 10.71
CA ASN A 156 23.20 -5.79 11.47
C ASN A 156 23.60 -6.98 10.55
N GLY A 157 23.54 -6.81 9.25
CA GLY A 157 23.97 -7.81 8.29
C GLY A 157 22.87 -8.75 7.81
N ASP A 158 21.65 -8.58 8.29
CA ASP A 158 20.49 -9.32 7.80
C ASP A 158 20.04 -8.75 6.46
N TRP A 159 19.57 -9.60 5.57
CA TRP A 159 18.97 -9.20 4.32
C TRP A 159 17.68 -9.96 4.07
N GLN A 160 16.71 -9.28 3.52
CA GLN A 160 15.43 -9.84 3.10
C GLN A 160 15.21 -9.51 1.64
N GLN A 161 14.74 -10.49 0.89
CA GLN A 161 14.35 -10.29 -0.50
C GLN A 161 12.94 -10.77 -0.73
N THR A 162 12.09 -9.89 -1.23
CA THR A 162 10.77 -10.23 -1.72
C THR A 162 10.75 -10.04 -3.23
N ALA A 163 10.31 -11.03 -3.96
CA ALA A 163 10.17 -10.97 -5.40
C ALA A 163 8.77 -11.48 -5.80
N SER A 164 8.15 -10.78 -6.72
CA SER A 164 6.83 -11.12 -7.24
C SER A 164 6.84 -11.03 -8.75
N GLN A 165 6.50 -12.12 -9.41
CA GLN A 165 6.29 -12.15 -10.85
C GLN A 165 4.82 -12.44 -11.14
N TYR A 166 4.24 -11.66 -12.02
CA TYR A 166 2.85 -11.80 -12.40
C TYR A 166 2.66 -11.60 -13.90
N GLY A 167 1.63 -12.24 -14.44
CA GLY A 167 1.25 -12.06 -15.83
C GLY A 167 -0.23 -12.22 -16.05
N THR A 168 -0.77 -11.45 -16.97
CA THR A 168 -2.15 -11.52 -17.44
C THR A 168 -2.14 -11.68 -18.94
N PHE A 169 -2.81 -12.72 -19.44
CA PHE A 169 -2.94 -13.02 -20.85
C PHE A 169 -4.40 -13.37 -21.14
N ASP A 170 -5.12 -12.45 -21.73
CA ASP A 170 -6.55 -12.58 -22.00
C ASP A 170 -7.34 -13.09 -20.76
N ASP A 171 -7.75 -14.34 -20.76
CA ASP A 171 -8.53 -14.96 -19.68
C ASP A 171 -7.68 -15.69 -18.64
N PHE A 172 -6.37 -15.70 -18.79
CA PHE A 172 -5.45 -16.37 -17.87
C PHE A 172 -4.55 -15.39 -17.14
N SER A 173 -4.45 -15.55 -15.84
CA SER A 173 -3.48 -14.81 -15.03
C SER A 173 -2.79 -15.72 -14.03
N TYR A 174 -1.52 -15.40 -13.75
CA TYR A 174 -0.72 -16.10 -12.77
C TYR A 174 0.08 -15.13 -11.90
N SER A 175 0.47 -15.59 -10.74
CA SER A 175 1.31 -14.91 -9.79
C SER A 175 2.25 -15.90 -9.13
N ILE A 176 3.52 -15.52 -9.00
CA ILE A 176 4.55 -16.27 -8.31
C ILE A 176 5.25 -15.33 -7.36
N ASP A 177 5.19 -15.65 -6.07
CA ASP A 177 5.81 -14.88 -5.01
C ASP A 177 6.89 -15.68 -4.33
N VAL A 178 8.00 -15.00 -4.08
CA VAL A 178 9.16 -15.57 -3.39
C VAL A 178 9.53 -14.62 -2.27
N ASP A 179 9.56 -15.14 -1.05
CA ASP A 179 9.99 -14.47 0.17
C ASP A 179 11.20 -15.23 0.73
N TYR A 180 12.33 -14.51 0.94
CA TYR A 180 13.56 -15.06 1.47
C TYR A 180 14.17 -14.15 2.53
#